data_863d73b13a9ba5601e3bc7f0766379f7
#
_entry.id   863d73b13a9ba5601e3bc7f0766379f7
#
_cell.length_a   1.000
_cell.length_b   1.000
_cell.length_c   1.000
_cell.angle_alpha   90.00
_cell.angle_beta   90.00
_cell.angle_gamma   90.00
#
_symmetry.space_group_name_H-M   'P 1'
#
loop_
_entity.id
_entity.type
_entity.pdbx_description
1 polymer ?
#
loop_
_entity_poly.entity_id
_entity_poly.type
_entity_poly.pdbx_seq_one_letter_code
_entity_poly.pdbx_strand_id
1 'polypeptide(L)'
;KIKNNKNLLTVILLIFLILVWSSVWSLFKIALEEIPPLSFRVMTGVPAGILLFVFVLNKKKSLFIPRENWRSLLLISFFNVTLWQVLMLYGLSLLGGGRAAVLAYTMPVWATISAGLIGYEKINLSVTLALIFGMIGIFSLSIGIGIIDNILGLFLTLSAGLSWGIGTMIVKYGGFKSDGMLVAGWQQLIGVLPLIPFALYFDLNNFGNPNYIHYLIIFYAIFFSSAYT
;
A
#
# COMPACT_ATOMS: atom_id res chain seq x y z
N LYS A 1 21.33 16.52 26.44
CA LYS A 1 20.10 17.20 25.93
C LYS A 1 19.80 16.85 24.45
N ILE A 2 20.80 16.79 23.54
CA ILE A 2 20.61 16.54 22.09
C ILE A 2 20.09 15.11 21.82
N LYS A 3 20.52 14.11 22.57
CA LYS A 3 20.07 12.71 22.41
C LYS A 3 18.60 12.52 22.81
N ASN A 4 18.15 13.26 23.82
CA ASN A 4 16.78 13.20 24.31
C ASN A 4 15.76 13.83 23.32
N ASN A 5 16.16 14.91 22.62
CA ASN A 5 15.32 15.56 21.61
C ASN A 5 15.14 14.70 20.35
N LYS A 6 16.15 13.90 19.95
CA LYS A 6 16.03 12.96 18.82
C LYS A 6 15.04 11.86 19.13
N ASN A 7 15.08 11.30 20.34
CA ASN A 7 14.14 10.26 20.76
C ASN A 7 12.69 10.77 20.80
N LEU A 8 12.48 11.99 21.34
CA LEU A 8 11.17 12.61 21.38
C LEU A 8 10.60 12.86 19.97
N LEU A 9 11.40 13.42 19.05
CA LEU A 9 11.00 13.60 17.66
C LEU A 9 10.65 12.28 16.97
N THR A 10 11.44 11.24 17.18
CA THR A 10 11.14 9.90 16.64
C THR A 10 9.80 9.37 17.15
N VAL A 11 9.53 9.52 18.45
CA VAL A 11 8.25 9.08 19.03
C VAL A 11 7.08 9.87 18.44
N ILE A 12 7.20 11.19 18.31
CA ILE A 12 6.16 12.04 17.70
C ILE A 12 5.89 11.63 16.25
N LEU A 13 6.95 11.40 15.46
CA LEU A 13 6.80 10.95 14.07
C LEU A 13 6.17 9.57 13.97
N LEU A 14 6.49 8.64 14.87
CA LEU A 14 5.84 7.33 14.93
C LEU A 14 4.36 7.42 15.28
N ILE A 15 4.00 8.24 16.28
CA ILE A 15 2.59 8.46 16.65
C ILE A 15 1.83 9.07 15.45
N PHE A 16 2.41 10.09 14.81
CA PHE A 16 1.83 10.70 13.63
C PHE A 16 1.62 9.68 12.50
N LEU A 17 2.62 8.86 12.22
CA LEU A 17 2.54 7.79 11.22
C LEU A 17 1.41 6.81 11.54
N ILE A 18 1.29 6.36 12.80
CA ILE A 18 0.23 5.44 13.24
C ILE A 18 -1.16 6.07 13.02
N LEU A 19 -1.34 7.34 13.39
CA LEU A 19 -2.60 8.05 13.20
C LEU A 19 -2.97 8.19 11.72
N VAL A 20 -2.00 8.51 10.86
CA VAL A 20 -2.21 8.59 9.42
C VAL A 20 -2.59 7.22 8.86
N TRP A 21 -1.86 6.17 9.20
CA TRP A 21 -2.13 4.82 8.69
C TRP A 21 -3.48 4.26 9.15
N SER A 22 -3.86 4.49 10.40
CA SER A 22 -5.14 4.00 10.91
C SER A 22 -6.34 4.72 10.29
N SER A 23 -6.21 6.02 9.99
CA SER A 23 -7.29 6.81 9.37
C SER A 23 -7.53 6.47 7.89
N VAL A 24 -6.51 6.02 7.16
CA VAL A 24 -6.60 5.68 5.73
C VAL A 24 -7.73 4.69 5.43
N TRP A 25 -7.89 3.66 6.24
CA TRP A 25 -8.91 2.61 6.02
C TRP A 25 -10.34 3.15 6.04
N SER A 26 -10.65 4.01 7.01
CA SER A 26 -11.97 4.62 7.14
C SER A 26 -12.19 5.71 6.08
N LEU A 27 -11.21 6.56 5.85
CA LEU A 27 -11.31 7.63 4.86
C LEU A 27 -11.45 7.08 3.45
N PHE A 28 -10.66 6.07 3.08
CA PHE A 28 -10.78 5.45 1.75
C PHE A 28 -12.13 4.75 1.58
N LYS A 29 -12.66 4.11 2.63
CA LYS A 29 -14.00 3.53 2.55
C LYS A 29 -15.05 4.59 2.23
N ILE A 30 -15.01 5.75 2.89
CA ILE A 30 -15.91 6.87 2.60
C ILE A 30 -15.75 7.33 1.14
N ALA A 31 -14.53 7.51 0.67
CA ALA A 31 -14.29 7.92 -0.71
C ALA A 31 -14.83 6.92 -1.74
N LEU A 32 -14.69 5.61 -1.46
CA LEU A 32 -15.14 4.53 -2.34
C LEU A 32 -16.67 4.33 -2.39
N GLU A 33 -17.44 5.03 -1.56
CA GLU A 33 -18.90 5.05 -1.65
C GLU A 33 -19.38 5.83 -2.88
N GLU A 34 -18.63 6.84 -3.31
CA GLU A 34 -19.01 7.74 -4.41
C GLU A 34 -18.00 7.71 -5.57
N ILE A 35 -16.78 7.28 -5.34
CA ILE A 35 -15.70 7.25 -6.32
C ILE A 35 -15.26 5.81 -6.57
N PRO A 36 -15.38 5.31 -7.81
CA PRO A 36 -14.98 3.94 -8.14
C PRO A 36 -13.48 3.67 -7.87
N PRO A 37 -13.13 2.42 -7.50
CA PRO A 37 -11.80 2.08 -7.02
C PRO A 37 -10.64 2.41 -7.96
N LEU A 38 -10.76 2.13 -9.26
CA LEU A 38 -9.68 2.41 -10.21
C LEU A 38 -9.50 3.91 -10.41
N SER A 39 -10.60 4.65 -10.53
CA SER A 39 -10.58 6.11 -10.63
C SER A 39 -9.99 6.75 -9.38
N PHE A 40 -10.38 6.31 -8.19
CA PHE A 40 -9.79 6.76 -6.94
C PHE A 40 -8.26 6.52 -6.94
N ARG A 41 -7.82 5.34 -7.42
CA ARG A 41 -6.40 5.02 -7.49
C ARG A 41 -5.65 5.91 -8.48
N VAL A 42 -6.22 6.17 -9.65
CA VAL A 42 -5.61 7.06 -10.66
C VAL A 42 -5.54 8.50 -10.14
N MET A 43 -6.64 9.00 -9.56
CA MET A 43 -6.72 10.37 -9.03
C MET A 43 -5.75 10.62 -7.86
N THR A 44 -5.40 9.60 -7.11
CA THR A 44 -4.46 9.72 -5.98
C THR A 44 -3.02 9.39 -6.39
N GLY A 45 -2.81 8.35 -7.17
CA GLY A 45 -1.48 7.81 -7.45
C GLY A 45 -0.69 8.59 -8.50
N VAL A 46 -1.35 9.11 -9.54
CA VAL A 46 -0.64 9.93 -10.55
C VAL A 46 -0.10 11.24 -9.93
N PRO A 47 -0.92 12.04 -9.23
CA PRO A 47 -0.40 13.25 -8.57
C PRO A 47 0.65 12.93 -7.50
N ALA A 48 0.50 11.81 -6.78
CA ALA A 48 1.47 11.37 -5.79
C ALA A 48 2.84 11.08 -6.40
N GLY A 49 2.89 10.32 -7.50
CA GLY A 49 4.14 10.05 -8.22
C GLY A 49 4.79 11.32 -8.76
N ILE A 50 4.01 12.25 -9.30
CA ILE A 50 4.49 13.56 -9.77
C ILE A 50 5.05 14.37 -8.58
N LEU A 51 4.34 14.40 -7.46
CA LEU A 51 4.79 15.09 -6.25
C LEU A 51 6.13 14.57 -5.74
N LEU A 52 6.32 13.25 -5.73
CA LEU A 52 7.59 12.64 -5.36
C LEU A 52 8.72 13.07 -6.31
N PHE A 53 8.47 13.16 -7.60
CA PHE A 53 9.46 13.68 -8.56
C PHE A 53 9.80 15.14 -8.34
N VAL A 54 8.80 15.98 -8.03
CA VAL A 54 9.04 17.39 -7.66
C VAL A 54 9.96 17.47 -6.45
N PHE A 55 9.75 16.63 -5.42
CA PHE A 55 10.66 16.60 -4.25
C PHE A 55 12.08 16.13 -4.61
N VAL A 56 12.22 15.14 -5.48
CA VAL A 56 13.55 14.66 -5.94
C VAL A 56 14.28 15.78 -6.70
N LEU A 57 13.59 16.47 -7.61
CA LEU A 57 14.15 17.58 -8.39
C LEU A 57 14.52 18.78 -7.51
N ASN A 58 13.69 19.11 -6.52
CA ASN A 58 14.00 20.18 -5.56
C ASN A 58 15.26 19.88 -4.73
N LYS A 59 15.57 18.59 -4.51
CA LYS A 59 16.84 18.16 -3.90
C LYS A 59 18.00 18.12 -4.90
N LYS A 60 17.82 18.66 -6.11
CA LYS A 60 18.81 18.65 -7.21
C LYS A 60 19.32 17.25 -7.58
N LYS A 61 18.48 16.21 -7.38
CA LYS A 61 18.78 14.83 -7.75
C LYS A 61 18.22 14.51 -9.13
N SER A 62 18.90 13.61 -9.85
CA SER A 62 18.45 13.11 -11.16
C SER A 62 17.26 12.17 -11.03
N LEU A 63 16.37 12.15 -12.01
CA LEU A 63 15.30 11.17 -12.14
C LEU A 63 15.75 9.87 -12.81
N PHE A 64 17.04 9.71 -13.09
CA PHE A 64 17.57 8.54 -13.77
C PHE A 64 17.58 7.31 -12.86
N ILE A 65 17.09 6.17 -13.39
CA ILE A 65 17.18 4.84 -12.78
C ILE A 65 18.15 4.00 -13.63
N PRO A 66 19.18 3.37 -13.02
CA PRO A 66 20.07 2.46 -13.71
C PRO A 66 19.32 1.29 -14.37
N ARG A 67 19.75 0.88 -15.56
CA ARG A 67 19.08 -0.19 -16.33
C ARG A 67 18.99 -1.52 -15.55
N GLU A 68 19.99 -1.81 -14.73
CA GLU A 68 20.03 -2.99 -13.85
C GLU A 68 18.85 -3.07 -12.86
N ASN A 69 18.29 -1.92 -12.44
CA ASN A 69 17.19 -1.85 -11.50
C ASN A 69 15.79 -1.89 -12.16
N TRP A 70 15.69 -1.78 -13.48
CA TRP A 70 14.39 -1.70 -14.17
C TRP A 70 13.53 -2.95 -13.95
N ARG A 71 14.11 -4.14 -13.96
CA ARG A 71 13.35 -5.38 -13.71
C ARG A 71 12.73 -5.37 -12.32
N SER A 72 13.52 -5.05 -11.29
CA SER A 72 13.03 -4.95 -9.92
C SER A 72 11.99 -3.82 -9.78
N LEU A 73 12.22 -2.68 -10.44
CA LEU A 73 11.28 -1.55 -10.44
C LEU A 73 9.92 -1.92 -11.06
N LEU A 74 9.90 -2.59 -12.20
CA LEU A 74 8.66 -3.04 -12.84
C LEU A 74 7.90 -4.04 -11.95
N LEU A 75 8.62 -4.97 -11.32
CA LEU A 75 8.02 -5.95 -10.42
C LEU A 75 7.43 -5.28 -9.17
N ILE A 76 8.16 -4.38 -8.50
CA ILE A 76 7.60 -3.68 -7.34
C ILE A 76 6.43 -2.77 -7.72
N SER A 77 6.48 -2.13 -8.88
CA SER A 77 5.36 -1.32 -9.39
C SER A 77 4.11 -2.16 -9.60
N PHE A 78 4.29 -3.35 -10.16
CA PHE A 78 3.18 -4.28 -10.37
C PHE A 78 2.63 -4.82 -9.04
N PHE A 79 3.49 -5.37 -8.17
CA PHE A 79 3.03 -6.02 -6.94
C PHE A 79 2.56 -5.03 -5.87
N ASN A 80 3.31 -3.96 -5.60
CA ASN A 80 2.98 -3.01 -4.52
C ASN A 80 2.03 -1.90 -4.93
N VAL A 81 1.92 -1.59 -6.23
CA VAL A 81 1.07 -0.49 -6.67
C VAL A 81 -0.12 -0.99 -7.49
N THR A 82 0.12 -1.68 -8.61
CA THR A 82 -0.99 -2.12 -9.46
C THR A 82 -1.84 -3.16 -8.74
N LEU A 83 -1.26 -4.31 -8.42
CA LEU A 83 -2.01 -5.45 -7.92
C LEU A 83 -2.49 -5.24 -6.48
N TRP A 84 -1.58 -4.82 -5.56
CA TRP A 84 -1.94 -4.52 -4.18
C TRP A 84 -3.08 -3.51 -4.09
N GLN A 85 -2.94 -2.37 -4.75
CA GLN A 85 -3.91 -1.28 -4.60
C GLN A 85 -5.27 -1.62 -5.22
N VAL A 86 -5.28 -2.25 -6.40
CA VAL A 86 -6.53 -2.67 -7.03
C VAL A 86 -7.26 -3.68 -6.15
N LEU A 87 -6.59 -4.76 -5.77
CA LEU A 87 -7.20 -5.80 -4.93
C LEU A 87 -7.65 -5.24 -3.58
N MET A 88 -6.85 -4.35 -2.99
CA MET A 88 -7.14 -3.75 -1.70
C MET A 88 -8.34 -2.81 -1.75
N LEU A 89 -8.44 -1.93 -2.76
CA LEU A 89 -9.55 -1.00 -2.88
C LEU A 89 -10.88 -1.72 -3.15
N TYR A 90 -10.89 -2.73 -4.01
CA TYR A 90 -12.08 -3.57 -4.21
C TYR A 90 -12.42 -4.40 -2.96
N GLY A 91 -11.43 -4.99 -2.28
CA GLY A 91 -11.63 -5.67 -1.02
C GLY A 91 -12.21 -4.75 0.07
N LEU A 92 -11.67 -3.53 0.18
CA LEU A 92 -12.13 -2.50 1.11
C LEU A 92 -13.56 -2.05 0.81
N SER A 93 -13.93 -1.88 -0.46
CA SER A 93 -15.29 -1.50 -0.85
C SER A 93 -16.32 -2.56 -0.43
N LEU A 94 -15.95 -3.84 -0.48
CA LEU A 94 -16.82 -4.96 -0.14
C LEU A 94 -16.89 -5.26 1.36
N LEU A 95 -15.76 -5.15 2.09
CA LEU A 95 -15.68 -5.55 3.50
C LEU A 95 -15.91 -4.39 4.48
N GLY A 96 -15.57 -3.17 4.08
CA GLY A 96 -15.49 -2.02 4.97
C GLY A 96 -14.13 -1.89 5.68
N GLY A 97 -13.87 -0.68 6.23
CA GLY A 97 -12.54 -0.26 6.68
C GLY A 97 -11.90 -1.17 7.73
N GLY A 98 -12.62 -1.48 8.81
CA GLY A 98 -12.06 -2.28 9.91
C GLY A 98 -11.75 -3.71 9.51
N ARG A 99 -12.66 -4.38 8.76
CA ARG A 99 -12.47 -5.76 8.30
C ARG A 99 -11.31 -5.88 7.33
N ALA A 100 -11.24 -4.97 6.36
CA ALA A 100 -10.15 -4.94 5.39
C ALA A 100 -8.80 -4.66 6.06
N ALA A 101 -8.74 -3.75 7.04
CA ALA A 101 -7.53 -3.46 7.81
C ALA A 101 -6.99 -4.71 8.53
N VAL A 102 -7.84 -5.46 9.24
CA VAL A 102 -7.43 -6.69 9.95
C VAL A 102 -6.80 -7.69 8.99
N LEU A 103 -7.42 -7.91 7.82
CA LEU A 103 -6.89 -8.84 6.81
C LEU A 103 -5.61 -8.32 6.17
N ALA A 104 -5.48 -7.02 5.97
CA ALA A 104 -4.27 -6.41 5.45
C ALA A 104 -3.06 -6.65 6.36
N TYR A 105 -3.24 -6.72 7.66
CA TYR A 105 -2.15 -7.03 8.61
C TYR A 105 -1.58 -8.45 8.46
N THR A 106 -2.11 -9.30 7.55
CA THR A 106 -1.41 -10.52 7.10
C THR A 106 -0.19 -10.25 6.23
N MET A 107 0.00 -9.02 5.73
CA MET A 107 1.14 -8.65 4.86
C MET A 107 2.52 -9.11 5.37
N PRO A 108 2.90 -8.92 6.64
CA PRO A 108 4.20 -9.37 7.14
C PRO A 108 4.36 -10.90 7.10
N VAL A 109 3.26 -11.64 7.29
CA VAL A 109 3.24 -13.11 7.16
C VAL A 109 3.61 -13.52 5.74
N TRP A 110 2.95 -12.92 4.76
CA TRP A 110 3.21 -13.18 3.34
C TRP A 110 4.63 -12.77 2.92
N ALA A 111 5.13 -11.63 3.41
CA ALA A 111 6.50 -11.18 3.14
C ALA A 111 7.53 -12.20 3.65
N THR A 112 7.34 -12.70 4.88
CA THR A 112 8.23 -13.69 5.50
C THR A 112 8.18 -15.03 4.77
N ILE A 113 6.99 -15.52 4.43
CA ILE A 113 6.82 -16.77 3.67
C ILE A 113 7.48 -16.65 2.30
N SER A 114 7.23 -15.54 1.57
CA SER A 114 7.81 -15.31 0.25
C SER A 114 9.34 -15.26 0.29
N ALA A 115 9.92 -14.58 1.28
CA ALA A 115 11.37 -14.51 1.46
C ALA A 115 11.98 -15.88 1.80
N GLY A 116 11.29 -16.69 2.59
CA GLY A 116 11.71 -18.05 2.92
C GLY A 116 11.65 -19.00 1.72
N LEU A 117 10.58 -18.94 0.93
CA LEU A 117 10.40 -19.80 -0.26
C LEU A 117 11.47 -19.55 -1.35
N ILE A 118 11.93 -18.29 -1.47
CA ILE A 118 12.97 -17.90 -2.44
C ILE A 118 14.39 -18.11 -1.86
N GLY A 119 14.49 -18.47 -0.58
CA GLY A 119 15.77 -18.75 0.07
C GLY A 119 16.54 -17.52 0.55
N TYR A 120 15.90 -16.36 0.58
CA TYR A 120 16.53 -15.14 1.12
C TYR A 120 16.54 -15.09 2.65
N GLU A 121 15.60 -15.77 3.32
CA GLU A 121 15.54 -15.87 4.77
C GLU A 121 15.37 -17.33 5.22
N LYS A 122 15.97 -17.66 6.37
CA LYS A 122 15.80 -18.99 6.98
C LYS A 122 14.54 -18.96 7.85
N ILE A 123 13.56 -19.78 7.51
CA ILE A 123 12.39 -20.01 8.37
C ILE A 123 12.82 -20.99 9.47
N ASN A 124 13.15 -20.46 10.64
CA ASN A 124 13.46 -21.23 11.84
C ASN A 124 12.23 -21.36 12.75
N LEU A 125 12.35 -22.15 13.82
CA LEU A 125 11.25 -22.40 14.74
C LEU A 125 10.67 -21.11 15.35
N SER A 126 11.50 -20.14 15.69
CA SER A 126 11.06 -18.86 16.26
C SER A 126 10.22 -18.06 15.25
N VAL A 127 10.65 -18.02 13.99
CA VAL A 127 9.90 -17.37 12.90
C VAL A 127 8.57 -18.11 12.66
N THR A 128 8.60 -19.44 12.62
CA THR A 128 7.39 -20.26 12.45
C THR A 128 6.38 -20.00 13.57
N LEU A 129 6.82 -20.00 14.83
CA LEU A 129 5.95 -19.71 15.97
C LEU A 129 5.38 -18.29 15.91
N ALA A 130 6.19 -17.29 15.54
CA ALA A 130 5.72 -15.91 15.35
C ALA A 130 4.63 -15.80 14.26
N LEU A 131 4.80 -16.50 13.13
CA LEU A 131 3.80 -16.57 12.07
C LEU A 131 2.50 -17.22 12.56
N ILE A 132 2.59 -18.34 13.27
CA ILE A 132 1.43 -19.05 13.83
C ILE A 132 0.67 -18.15 14.82
N PHE A 133 1.35 -17.55 15.79
CA PHE A 133 0.71 -16.65 16.75
C PHE A 133 0.12 -15.40 16.08
N GLY A 134 0.80 -14.83 15.10
CA GLY A 134 0.27 -13.72 14.31
C GLY A 134 -1.01 -14.11 13.57
N MET A 135 -1.05 -15.26 12.93
CA MET A 135 -2.24 -15.77 12.24
C MET A 135 -3.38 -16.09 13.21
N ILE A 136 -3.09 -16.68 14.37
CA ILE A 136 -4.11 -16.92 15.43
C ILE A 136 -4.71 -15.59 15.88
N GLY A 137 -3.89 -14.57 16.11
CA GLY A 137 -4.36 -13.23 16.48
C GLY A 137 -5.29 -12.62 15.44
N ILE A 138 -4.90 -12.64 14.16
CA ILE A 138 -5.72 -12.15 13.04
C ILE A 138 -7.03 -12.95 12.95
N PHE A 139 -6.96 -14.29 13.03
CA PHE A 139 -8.13 -15.15 12.97
C PHE A 139 -9.08 -14.87 14.15
N SER A 140 -8.57 -14.72 15.38
CA SER A 140 -9.36 -14.38 16.55
C SER A 140 -10.10 -13.05 16.42
N LEU A 141 -9.43 -12.02 15.85
CA LEU A 141 -10.07 -10.74 15.54
C LEU A 141 -11.13 -10.86 14.44
N SER A 142 -10.95 -11.81 13.52
CA SER A 142 -11.83 -11.99 12.36
C SER A 142 -13.17 -12.65 12.73
N ILE A 143 -13.21 -13.50 13.75
CA ILE A 143 -14.41 -14.24 14.16
C ILE A 143 -15.55 -13.29 14.58
N GLY A 144 -15.23 -12.22 15.28
CA GLY A 144 -16.22 -11.31 15.87
C GLY A 144 -16.78 -10.25 14.90
N ILE A 145 -16.21 -10.08 13.71
CA ILE A 145 -16.51 -8.95 12.84
C ILE A 145 -17.12 -9.32 11.47
N GLY A 146 -17.60 -10.57 11.31
CA GLY A 146 -18.34 -11.00 10.10
C GLY A 146 -17.51 -10.89 8.80
N ILE A 147 -16.21 -11.18 8.83
CA ILE A 147 -15.34 -11.15 7.64
C ILE A 147 -15.78 -12.18 6.61
N ILE A 148 -16.32 -13.31 7.05
CA ILE A 148 -16.73 -14.43 6.19
C ILE A 148 -18.02 -14.12 5.41
N ASP A 149 -18.76 -13.09 5.78
CA ASP A 149 -20.01 -12.72 5.11
C ASP A 149 -19.80 -12.29 3.65
N ASN A 150 -18.59 -11.89 3.29
CA ASN A 150 -18.22 -11.54 1.91
C ASN A 150 -16.91 -12.25 1.49
N ILE A 151 -17.07 -13.45 0.95
CA ILE A 151 -15.96 -14.31 0.52
C ILE A 151 -15.10 -13.64 -0.56
N LEU A 152 -15.70 -12.90 -1.48
CA LEU A 152 -14.95 -12.19 -2.52
C LEU A 152 -14.07 -11.10 -1.91
N GLY A 153 -14.63 -10.28 -1.00
CA GLY A 153 -13.87 -9.24 -0.30
C GLY A 153 -12.73 -9.83 0.53
N LEU A 154 -12.96 -10.95 1.21
CA LEU A 154 -11.95 -11.71 1.94
C LEU A 154 -10.82 -12.14 1.01
N PHE A 155 -11.14 -12.79 -0.10
CA PHE A 155 -10.15 -13.29 -1.06
C PHE A 155 -9.33 -12.15 -1.68
N LEU A 156 -9.97 -11.06 -2.10
CA LEU A 156 -9.31 -9.90 -2.67
C LEU A 156 -8.33 -9.27 -1.67
N THR A 157 -8.74 -9.09 -0.41
CA THR A 157 -7.88 -8.46 0.59
C THR A 157 -6.71 -9.33 1.00
N LEU A 158 -6.89 -10.65 1.12
CA LEU A 158 -5.79 -11.59 1.38
C LEU A 158 -4.81 -11.65 0.21
N SER A 159 -5.32 -11.67 -1.02
CA SER A 159 -4.49 -11.63 -2.23
C SER A 159 -3.72 -10.30 -2.35
N ALA A 160 -4.33 -9.20 -1.93
CA ALA A 160 -3.63 -7.93 -1.79
C ALA A 160 -2.46 -8.06 -0.79
N GLY A 161 -2.70 -8.60 0.40
CA GLY A 161 -1.65 -8.83 1.39
C GLY A 161 -0.48 -9.65 0.86
N LEU A 162 -0.77 -10.73 0.12
CA LEU A 162 0.25 -11.55 -0.55
C LEU A 162 1.03 -10.74 -1.59
N SER A 163 0.34 -9.97 -2.43
CA SER A 163 0.96 -9.11 -3.43
C SER A 163 1.94 -8.13 -2.80
N TRP A 164 1.51 -7.43 -1.74
CA TRP A 164 2.36 -6.51 -0.99
C TRP A 164 3.57 -7.21 -0.35
N GLY A 165 3.36 -8.40 0.22
CA GLY A 165 4.43 -9.22 0.79
C GLY A 165 5.52 -9.56 -0.23
N ILE A 166 5.13 -9.98 -1.44
CA ILE A 166 6.06 -10.25 -2.55
C ILE A 166 6.79 -8.96 -2.94
N GLY A 167 6.08 -7.86 -3.13
CA GLY A 167 6.68 -6.59 -3.50
C GLY A 167 7.68 -6.08 -2.44
N THR A 168 7.35 -6.19 -1.16
CA THR A 168 8.25 -5.82 -0.05
C THR A 168 9.53 -6.65 -0.07
N MET A 169 9.43 -7.95 -0.34
CA MET A 169 10.58 -8.83 -0.50
C MET A 169 11.47 -8.34 -1.67
N ILE A 170 10.87 -7.98 -2.81
CA ILE A 170 11.63 -7.45 -3.96
C ILE A 170 12.29 -6.09 -3.61
N VAL A 171 11.63 -5.21 -2.87
CA VAL A 171 12.25 -3.96 -2.39
C VAL A 171 13.48 -4.27 -1.55
N LYS A 172 13.37 -5.22 -0.61
CA LYS A 172 14.46 -5.56 0.32
C LYS A 172 15.66 -6.20 -0.38
N TYR A 173 15.43 -7.08 -1.35
CA TYR A 173 16.48 -7.89 -1.99
C TYR A 173 16.75 -7.51 -3.45
N GLY A 174 16.00 -6.58 -4.03
CA GLY A 174 16.10 -6.17 -5.43
C GLY A 174 17.32 -5.31 -5.79
N GLY A 175 18.20 -5.04 -4.82
CA GLY A 175 19.49 -4.37 -5.07
C GLY A 175 19.40 -2.91 -5.49
N PHE A 176 18.35 -2.19 -5.09
CA PHE A 176 18.21 -0.77 -5.38
C PHE A 176 19.33 0.04 -4.74
N LYS A 177 20.10 0.75 -5.57
CA LYS A 177 21.14 1.71 -5.14
C LYS A 177 20.66 3.16 -5.24
N SER A 178 19.51 3.37 -5.84
CA SER A 178 18.90 4.68 -6.04
C SER A 178 18.23 5.21 -4.77
N ASP A 179 18.01 6.53 -4.73
CA ASP A 179 17.26 7.17 -3.65
C ASP A 179 15.86 6.58 -3.52
N GLY A 180 15.44 6.23 -2.30
CA GLY A 180 14.13 5.60 -2.06
C GLY A 180 12.95 6.44 -2.57
N MET A 181 13.02 7.77 -2.43
CA MET A 181 11.97 8.67 -2.92
C MET A 181 11.88 8.66 -4.47
N LEU A 182 13.01 8.51 -5.16
CA LEU A 182 13.05 8.35 -6.61
C LEU A 182 12.43 7.03 -7.04
N VAL A 183 12.78 5.93 -6.35
CA VAL A 183 12.20 4.60 -6.60
C VAL A 183 10.69 4.63 -6.37
N ALA A 184 10.24 5.23 -5.26
CA ALA A 184 8.83 5.39 -4.94
C ALA A 184 8.06 6.19 -6.00
N GLY A 185 8.62 7.30 -6.50
CA GLY A 185 8.00 8.09 -7.56
C GLY A 185 7.81 7.29 -8.85
N TRP A 186 8.84 6.58 -9.30
CA TRP A 186 8.76 5.70 -10.46
C TRP A 186 7.81 4.54 -10.23
N GLN A 187 7.86 3.89 -9.07
CA GLN A 187 6.98 2.80 -8.69
C GLN A 187 5.51 3.22 -8.76
N GLN A 188 5.17 4.41 -8.24
CA GLN A 188 3.82 4.94 -8.30
C GLN A 188 3.35 5.16 -9.76
N LEU A 189 4.13 5.87 -10.56
CA LEU A 189 3.70 6.18 -11.93
C LEU A 189 3.62 4.93 -12.81
N ILE A 190 4.64 4.07 -12.80
CA ILE A 190 4.64 2.83 -13.57
C ILE A 190 3.47 1.92 -13.17
N GLY A 191 3.15 1.86 -11.86
CA GLY A 191 2.09 1.00 -11.37
C GLY A 191 0.68 1.56 -11.60
N VAL A 192 0.51 2.89 -11.66
CA VAL A 192 -0.80 3.52 -11.80
C VAL A 192 -1.15 3.87 -13.24
N LEU A 193 -0.19 4.32 -14.06
CA LEU A 193 -0.47 4.71 -15.44
C LEU A 193 -1.19 3.64 -16.27
N PRO A 194 -0.86 2.34 -16.17
CA PRO A 194 -1.61 1.30 -16.86
C PRO A 194 -3.08 1.17 -16.42
N LEU A 195 -3.44 1.67 -15.25
CA LEU A 195 -4.83 1.61 -14.76
C LEU A 195 -5.74 2.67 -15.40
N ILE A 196 -5.17 3.71 -16.02
CA ILE A 196 -5.95 4.81 -16.63
C ILE A 196 -6.96 4.29 -17.65
N PRO A 197 -6.59 3.49 -18.68
CA PRO A 197 -7.56 3.00 -19.65
C PRO A 197 -8.65 2.12 -19.00
N PHE A 198 -8.31 1.37 -17.96
CA PHE A 198 -9.30 0.56 -17.23
C PHE A 198 -10.24 1.44 -16.40
N ALA A 199 -9.74 2.47 -15.75
CA ALA A 199 -10.57 3.43 -15.01
C ALA A 199 -11.53 4.16 -15.98
N LEU A 200 -11.07 4.59 -17.13
CA LEU A 200 -11.92 5.23 -18.15
C LEU A 200 -12.97 4.28 -18.71
N TYR A 201 -12.64 3.00 -18.87
CA TYR A 201 -13.60 2.04 -19.45
C TYR A 201 -14.61 1.53 -18.43
N PHE A 202 -14.19 1.18 -17.22
CA PHE A 202 -15.06 0.52 -16.23
C PHE A 202 -15.70 1.48 -15.24
N ASP A 203 -15.03 2.59 -14.91
CA ASP A 203 -15.47 3.44 -13.80
C ASP A 203 -16.23 4.70 -14.24
N LEU A 204 -16.06 5.16 -15.49
CA LEU A 204 -16.52 6.48 -15.91
C LEU A 204 -18.03 6.71 -15.67
N ASN A 205 -18.84 5.67 -15.84
CA ASN A 205 -20.28 5.70 -15.67
C ASN A 205 -20.75 5.28 -14.27
N ASN A 206 -19.82 4.97 -13.35
CA ASN A 206 -20.11 4.43 -12.03
C ASN A 206 -19.79 5.41 -10.88
N PHE A 207 -19.52 6.68 -11.22
CA PHE A 207 -19.41 7.71 -10.19
C PHE A 207 -20.77 7.99 -9.55
N GLY A 208 -20.77 8.10 -8.21
CA GLY A 208 -21.91 8.65 -7.48
C GLY A 208 -21.91 10.19 -7.53
N ASN A 209 -22.17 10.81 -6.40
CA ASN A 209 -22.19 12.26 -6.25
C ASN A 209 -21.08 12.73 -5.27
N PRO A 210 -19.80 12.68 -5.68
CA PRO A 210 -18.71 13.05 -4.79
C PRO A 210 -18.82 14.54 -4.41
N ASN A 211 -18.78 14.80 -3.11
CA ASN A 211 -18.80 16.14 -2.54
C ASN A 211 -17.39 16.58 -2.08
N TYR A 212 -17.29 17.75 -1.45
CA TYR A 212 -16.02 18.31 -1.00
C TYR A 212 -15.24 17.37 -0.03
N ILE A 213 -15.92 16.53 0.75
CA ILE A 213 -15.26 15.59 1.67
C ILE A 213 -14.47 14.55 0.89
N HIS A 214 -15.04 14.01 -0.19
CA HIS A 214 -14.38 13.02 -1.04
C HIS A 214 -13.13 13.62 -1.70
N TYR A 215 -13.18 14.87 -2.15
CA TYR A 215 -12.01 15.57 -2.71
C TYR A 215 -10.95 15.89 -1.64
N LEU A 216 -11.33 16.19 -0.40
CA LEU A 216 -10.39 16.32 0.71
C LEU A 216 -9.70 14.98 1.02
N ILE A 217 -10.43 13.87 0.93
CA ILE A 217 -9.84 12.52 1.10
C ILE A 217 -8.85 12.22 -0.02
N ILE A 218 -9.15 12.57 -1.28
CA ILE A 218 -8.20 12.44 -2.39
C ILE A 218 -6.93 13.26 -2.11
N PHE A 219 -7.09 14.53 -1.71
CA PHE A 219 -5.98 15.39 -1.36
C PHE A 219 -5.14 14.78 -0.22
N TYR A 220 -5.79 14.32 0.84
CA TYR A 220 -5.14 13.58 1.91
C TYR A 220 -4.37 12.37 1.39
N ALA A 221 -5.00 11.56 0.53
CA ALA A 221 -4.40 10.36 -0.03
C ALA A 221 -3.15 10.67 -0.89
N ILE A 222 -3.15 11.76 -1.65
CA ILE A 222 -1.99 12.19 -2.45
C ILE A 222 -0.78 12.46 -1.54
N PHE A 223 -0.97 13.20 -0.46
CA PHE A 223 0.14 13.61 0.41
C PHE A 223 0.58 12.53 1.38
N PHE A 224 -0.35 11.76 1.93
CA PHE A 224 -0.07 10.86 3.03
C PHE A 224 0.00 9.40 2.61
N SER A 225 -0.82 8.92 1.67
CA SER A 225 -0.72 7.54 1.21
C SER A 225 0.45 7.32 0.26
N SER A 226 0.89 8.34 -0.47
CA SER A 226 2.06 8.26 -1.34
C SER A 226 3.40 8.31 -0.60
N ALA A 227 3.42 8.77 0.63
CA ALA A 227 4.64 8.78 1.46
C ALA A 227 5.07 7.37 1.92
N TYR A 228 4.30 6.34 1.55
CA TYR A 228 4.50 4.98 2.00
C TYR A 228 4.94 3.98 0.93
N THR A 229 5.06 4.40 -0.29
CA THR A 229 5.67 3.57 -1.32
C THR A 229 7.14 3.81 -1.39
#